data_1ebee8d2ad3c54115686583c5f18d214
#
_entry.id   1ebee8d2ad3c54115686583c5f18d214
#
_cell.length_a   1.000
_cell.length_b   1.000
_cell.length_c   1.000
_cell.angle_alpha   90.00
_cell.angle_beta   90.00
_cell.angle_gamma   90.00
#
_symmetry.space_group_name_H-M   'P 1'
#
loop_
_entity.id
_entity.type
_entity.pdbx_description
1 polymer ?
#
loop_
_entity_poly.entity_id
_entity_poly.type
_entity_poly.pdbx_seq_one_letter_code
_entity_poly.pdbx_strand_id
1 'polypeptide(L)'
;MFKRFKNLFLVMAILGLIFTTSYSGPVKEIQAIEKYSAQVLGEDEEDAEDTSQTIIMPVIKNVEKKEDVKKEEVEAKKEAKKEEIKEEVKKETKKEAVKEEPKKKEETKKEEIKKEPEVKAVKEEVKKPEKIETKEVKKIEEEKKTETKNLALEEPENPEKDKQKYEMITYYSKDGVEWVLPDNFRAVLVGDLNGNVIFSKNADKMYPLASVTKVMSLLVTFDEINAGNISLNDSVRISKTPLKYGGSGIALKEGQIFVLEDLIKASAVYSANNATYAIAEYVGEGSIFNFVAKMNKKLKQLGLQNDIKYHTPAGLPTRNTKMPMDEGTPRGIYKLSIEALKYHKYIEIAGIKNTKIHNGKISIRNRNHLIGEDGVYGIKTGFHKEAKYNITVAVKFEGIDLIIVVMGGETYKTRDDLVRTIIANLKENYTVRNGQLIRK
;
A
#
# COMPACT_ATOMS: atom_id res chain seq x y z
N MET A 1 -33.47 41.25 -8.86
CA MET A 1 -34.47 40.63 -7.96
C MET A 1 -34.81 39.21 -8.36
N PHE A 2 -35.17 38.88 -9.62
CA PHE A 2 -35.54 37.55 -10.07
C PHE A 2 -34.46 36.47 -9.93
N LYS A 3 -33.16 36.76 -10.08
CA LYS A 3 -32.05 35.81 -9.93
C LYS A 3 -31.84 35.36 -8.46
N ARG A 4 -32.05 36.27 -7.49
CA ARG A 4 -31.95 35.95 -6.05
C ARG A 4 -33.05 34.96 -5.59
N PHE A 5 -34.28 35.11 -6.13
CA PHE A 5 -35.38 34.19 -5.81
C PHE A 5 -35.16 32.77 -6.36
N LYS A 6 -34.53 32.62 -7.55
CA LYS A 6 -34.25 31.32 -8.13
C LYS A 6 -33.21 30.54 -7.34
N ASN A 7 -32.19 31.21 -6.82
CA ASN A 7 -31.16 30.59 -6.01
C ASN A 7 -31.65 30.21 -4.60
N LEU A 8 -32.50 31.03 -4.01
CA LEU A 8 -33.15 30.72 -2.73
C LEU A 8 -34.09 29.52 -2.84
N PHE A 9 -34.82 29.37 -3.96
CA PHE A 9 -35.66 28.21 -4.22
C PHE A 9 -34.88 26.93 -4.45
N LEU A 10 -33.69 27.01 -5.06
CA LEU A 10 -32.81 25.88 -5.28
C LEU A 10 -32.19 25.40 -3.96
N VAL A 11 -31.77 26.31 -3.10
CA VAL A 11 -31.25 25.99 -1.76
C VAL A 11 -32.34 25.36 -0.88
N MET A 12 -33.58 25.89 -0.94
CA MET A 12 -34.71 25.32 -0.21
C MET A 12 -35.13 23.96 -0.77
N ALA A 13 -35.01 23.70 -2.08
CA ALA A 13 -35.30 22.39 -2.69
C ALA A 13 -34.25 21.36 -2.28
N ILE A 14 -32.96 21.73 -2.19
CA ILE A 14 -31.88 20.85 -1.73
C ILE A 14 -32.03 20.53 -0.24
N LEU A 15 -32.36 21.51 0.59
CA LEU A 15 -32.68 21.32 2.01
C LEU A 15 -33.95 20.47 2.21
N GLY A 16 -34.98 20.65 1.36
CA GLY A 16 -36.20 19.84 1.40
C GLY A 16 -36.01 18.38 1.04
N LEU A 17 -35.08 18.08 0.11
CA LEU A 17 -34.71 16.71 -0.26
C LEU A 17 -33.94 15.98 0.87
N ILE A 18 -33.20 16.70 1.71
CA ILE A 18 -32.50 16.14 2.88
C ILE A 18 -33.51 15.77 3.99
N PHE A 19 -34.63 16.47 4.09
CA PHE A 19 -35.67 16.22 5.11
C PHE A 19 -36.66 15.09 4.74
N THR A 20 -36.80 14.73 3.46
CA THR A 20 -37.78 13.75 3.01
C THR A 20 -37.21 12.34 2.82
N THR A 21 -35.90 12.18 2.81
CA THR A 21 -35.27 10.86 2.81
C THR A 21 -34.70 10.58 4.18
N SER A 22 -35.15 9.51 4.84
CA SER A 22 -34.58 8.97 6.09
C SER A 22 -33.17 8.44 5.81
N TYR A 23 -32.22 9.33 5.50
CA TYR A 23 -30.86 8.98 5.14
C TYR A 23 -29.91 9.29 6.30
N SER A 24 -29.36 8.26 6.90
CA SER A 24 -28.25 8.34 7.85
C SER A 24 -26.94 8.41 7.08
N GLY A 25 -26.64 9.54 6.46
CA GLY A 25 -25.38 9.81 5.75
C GLY A 25 -24.43 10.71 6.53
N PRO A 26 -23.11 10.58 6.39
CA PRO A 26 -22.15 11.31 7.19
C PRO A 26 -21.91 12.74 6.67
N VAL A 27 -21.34 13.58 7.56
CA VAL A 27 -20.95 15.01 7.45
C VAL A 27 -20.39 15.47 6.09
N LYS A 28 -19.99 14.58 5.19
CA LYS A 28 -19.44 14.87 3.86
C LYS A 28 -20.43 15.50 2.87
N GLU A 29 -21.72 15.22 3.00
CA GLU A 29 -22.72 15.85 2.13
C GLU A 29 -22.86 17.34 2.44
N ILE A 30 -22.68 17.75 3.69
CA ILE A 30 -22.73 19.15 4.11
C ILE A 30 -21.54 19.92 3.50
N GLN A 31 -20.33 19.36 3.52
CA GLN A 31 -19.14 20.00 2.92
C GLN A 31 -19.22 20.09 1.38
N ALA A 32 -19.87 19.12 0.73
CA ALA A 32 -20.11 19.19 -0.71
C ALA A 32 -21.14 20.25 -1.06
N ILE A 33 -22.15 20.45 -0.21
CA ILE A 33 -23.17 21.50 -0.35
C ILE A 33 -22.57 22.88 -0.09
N GLU A 34 -21.71 23.04 0.91
CA GLU A 34 -20.97 24.28 1.17
C GLU A 34 -20.06 24.68 0.01
N LYS A 35 -19.31 23.71 -0.55
CA LYS A 35 -18.45 23.95 -1.70
C LYS A 35 -19.24 24.30 -2.97
N TYR A 36 -20.39 23.67 -3.17
CA TYR A 36 -21.27 23.95 -4.30
C TYR A 36 -21.99 25.29 -4.14
N SER A 37 -22.41 25.68 -2.93
CA SER A 37 -23.03 26.97 -2.66
C SER A 37 -22.06 28.12 -2.83
N ALA A 38 -20.82 28.01 -2.38
CA ALA A 38 -19.75 28.99 -2.60
C ALA A 38 -19.43 29.18 -4.10
N GLN A 39 -19.44 28.10 -4.88
CA GLN A 39 -19.18 28.12 -6.31
C GLN A 39 -20.35 28.72 -7.14
N VAL A 40 -21.59 28.61 -6.64
CA VAL A 40 -22.81 29.11 -7.33
C VAL A 40 -23.11 30.58 -6.99
N LEU A 41 -22.67 31.06 -5.82
CA LEU A 41 -23.00 32.40 -5.36
C LEU A 41 -22.04 33.53 -5.84
N GLY A 42 -20.90 33.13 -6.49
CA GLY A 42 -19.94 34.09 -7.09
C GLY A 42 -19.32 35.05 -6.06
N GLU A 43 -18.05 35.18 -6.11
CA GLU A 43 -17.18 35.93 -5.25
C GLU A 43 -17.65 37.39 -5.02
N ASP A 44 -18.35 37.65 -3.90
CA ASP A 44 -18.35 38.91 -3.19
C ASP A 44 -18.29 38.54 -1.70
N GLU A 45 -17.08 38.47 -1.16
CA GLU A 45 -16.72 37.89 0.14
C GLU A 45 -17.17 38.70 1.37
N GLU A 46 -17.63 39.93 1.25
CA GLU A 46 -17.84 40.81 2.43
C GLU A 46 -19.22 40.68 3.11
N ASP A 47 -20.25 40.12 2.43
CA ASP A 47 -21.61 40.09 3.00
C ASP A 47 -22.12 38.71 3.43
N ALA A 48 -21.31 37.62 3.27
CA ALA A 48 -21.76 36.24 3.48
C ALA A 48 -21.44 35.70 4.89
N GLU A 49 -20.51 36.28 5.63
CA GLU A 49 -20.05 35.73 6.92
C GLU A 49 -21.09 35.82 8.06
N ASP A 50 -21.91 36.87 8.10
CA ASP A 50 -22.78 37.10 9.25
C ASP A 50 -24.08 36.28 9.24
N THR A 51 -24.57 35.88 8.06
CA THR A 51 -25.82 35.08 7.95
C THR A 51 -25.55 33.56 7.98
N SER A 52 -24.35 33.10 7.60
CA SER A 52 -24.02 31.68 7.61
C SER A 52 -23.74 31.17 9.02
N GLN A 53 -23.07 31.93 9.86
CA GLN A 53 -22.76 31.52 11.24
C GLN A 53 -24.01 31.38 12.11
N THR A 54 -25.06 32.16 11.89
CA THR A 54 -26.29 32.11 12.69
C THR A 54 -27.18 30.91 12.37
N ILE A 55 -27.09 30.35 11.17
CA ILE A 55 -27.91 29.21 10.72
C ILE A 55 -27.18 27.87 10.91
N ILE A 56 -25.86 27.84 10.78
CA ILE A 56 -25.04 26.61 10.83
C ILE A 56 -24.78 26.15 12.26
N MET A 57 -24.59 27.05 13.21
CA MET A 57 -24.26 26.70 14.60
C MET A 57 -25.31 25.84 15.34
N PRO A 58 -26.63 26.02 15.18
CA PRO A 58 -27.63 25.14 15.77
C PRO A 58 -27.64 23.72 15.16
N VAL A 59 -27.28 23.61 13.88
CA VAL A 59 -27.25 22.30 13.17
C VAL A 59 -26.03 21.48 13.60
N ILE A 60 -24.87 22.11 13.73
CA ILE A 60 -23.63 21.45 14.18
C ILE A 60 -23.77 20.93 15.61
N LYS A 61 -24.32 21.74 16.54
CA LYS A 61 -24.54 21.31 17.93
C LYS A 61 -25.52 20.13 18.06
N ASN A 62 -26.50 20.02 17.15
CA ASN A 62 -27.42 18.86 17.15
C ASN A 62 -26.81 17.59 16.54
N VAL A 63 -25.84 17.74 15.64
CA VAL A 63 -25.11 16.61 15.06
C VAL A 63 -24.11 16.05 16.08
N GLU A 64 -23.33 16.91 16.76
CA GLU A 64 -22.40 16.49 17.83
C GLU A 64 -23.13 15.74 18.96
N LYS A 65 -24.29 16.23 19.41
CA LYS A 65 -25.09 15.53 20.44
C LYS A 65 -25.59 14.15 19.99
N LYS A 66 -25.87 13.96 18.70
CA LYS A 66 -26.28 12.65 18.15
C LYS A 66 -25.11 11.69 17.96
N GLU A 67 -23.89 12.19 17.73
CA GLU A 67 -22.69 11.37 17.65
C GLU A 67 -22.25 10.86 19.02
N ASP A 68 -22.37 11.68 20.06
CA ASP A 68 -22.04 11.26 21.43
C ASP A 68 -22.97 10.18 21.93
N VAL A 69 -24.29 10.27 21.68
CA VAL A 69 -25.27 9.22 22.01
C VAL A 69 -25.00 7.94 21.24
N LYS A 70 -24.57 8.01 19.96
CA LYS A 70 -24.19 6.82 19.20
C LYS A 70 -22.89 6.17 19.67
N LYS A 71 -21.94 6.94 20.18
CA LYS A 71 -20.70 6.41 20.76
C LYS A 71 -20.99 5.64 22.03
N GLU A 72 -21.83 6.17 22.92
CA GLU A 72 -22.25 5.47 24.16
C GLU A 72 -23.01 4.15 23.85
N GLU A 73 -23.91 4.13 22.85
CA GLU A 73 -24.60 2.89 22.43
C GLU A 73 -23.65 1.83 21.85
N VAL A 74 -22.59 2.26 21.12
CA VAL A 74 -21.60 1.36 20.55
C VAL A 74 -20.67 0.80 21.62
N GLU A 75 -20.29 1.60 22.63
CA GLU A 75 -19.51 1.13 23.78
C GLU A 75 -20.31 0.17 24.65
N ALA A 76 -21.57 0.47 24.95
CA ALA A 76 -22.45 -0.43 25.71
C ALA A 76 -22.63 -1.79 25.01
N LYS A 77 -22.77 -1.81 23.68
CA LYS A 77 -22.85 -3.05 22.88
C LYS A 77 -21.53 -3.83 22.85
N LYS A 78 -20.37 -3.14 22.92
CA LYS A 78 -19.04 -3.78 23.02
C LYS A 78 -18.82 -4.41 24.40
N GLU A 79 -19.27 -3.79 25.47
CA GLU A 79 -19.17 -4.34 26.83
C GLU A 79 -20.08 -5.55 27.01
N ALA A 80 -21.34 -5.49 26.55
CA ALA A 80 -22.26 -6.63 26.59
C ALA A 80 -21.71 -7.86 25.84
N LYS A 81 -21.09 -7.63 24.67
CA LYS A 81 -20.47 -8.72 23.89
C LYS A 81 -19.21 -9.29 24.54
N LYS A 82 -18.47 -8.49 25.33
CA LYS A 82 -17.32 -8.97 26.14
C LYS A 82 -17.77 -9.82 27.32
N GLU A 83 -18.91 -9.54 27.92
CA GLU A 83 -19.48 -10.35 28.99
C GLU A 83 -20.00 -11.69 28.48
N GLU A 84 -20.70 -11.71 27.31
CA GLU A 84 -21.13 -12.95 26.66
C GLU A 84 -19.96 -13.89 26.36
N ILE A 85 -18.88 -13.36 25.79
CA ILE A 85 -17.66 -14.14 25.49
C ILE A 85 -17.01 -14.69 26.77
N LYS A 86 -17.00 -13.92 27.86
CA LYS A 86 -16.48 -14.40 29.16
C LYS A 86 -17.33 -15.52 29.78
N GLU A 87 -18.63 -15.50 29.52
CA GLU A 87 -19.53 -16.55 29.95
C GLU A 87 -19.42 -17.83 29.13
N GLU A 88 -19.24 -17.72 27.84
CA GLU A 88 -18.98 -18.87 26.95
C GLU A 88 -17.64 -19.55 27.26
N VAL A 89 -16.55 -18.77 27.43
CA VAL A 89 -15.24 -19.32 27.84
C VAL A 89 -15.30 -20.02 29.20
N LYS A 90 -16.10 -19.51 30.15
CA LYS A 90 -16.35 -20.20 31.45
C LYS A 90 -17.16 -21.49 31.29
N LYS A 91 -18.02 -21.60 30.31
CA LYS A 91 -18.79 -22.82 30.02
C LYS A 91 -17.96 -23.88 29.30
N GLU A 92 -17.03 -23.49 28.44
CA GLU A 92 -16.09 -24.41 27.78
C GLU A 92 -15.03 -24.95 28.71
N THR A 93 -14.42 -24.10 29.56
CA THR A 93 -13.46 -24.57 30.58
C THR A 93 -14.07 -25.52 31.65
N LYS A 94 -15.38 -25.42 31.92
CA LYS A 94 -16.08 -26.39 32.76
C LYS A 94 -16.39 -27.71 32.06
N LYS A 95 -16.45 -27.75 30.73
CA LYS A 95 -16.68 -28.99 29.96
C LYS A 95 -15.39 -29.80 29.76
N GLU A 96 -14.22 -29.17 29.70
CA GLU A 96 -12.93 -29.86 29.64
C GLU A 96 -12.50 -30.47 30.98
N ALA A 97 -12.85 -29.86 32.11
CA ALA A 97 -12.50 -30.34 33.44
C ALA A 97 -13.22 -31.64 33.89
N VAL A 98 -14.15 -32.18 33.10
CA VAL A 98 -14.92 -33.40 33.46
C VAL A 98 -14.43 -34.63 32.68
N LYS A 99 -13.39 -34.56 31.87
CA LYS A 99 -12.93 -35.68 31.03
C LYS A 99 -11.53 -36.23 31.35
N GLU A 100 -10.92 -35.87 32.44
CA GLU A 100 -9.67 -36.49 32.89
C GLU A 100 -9.81 -37.08 34.27
N GLU A 101 -10.05 -38.38 34.38
CA GLU A 101 -9.59 -39.26 35.45
C GLU A 101 -9.18 -40.65 34.90
N PRO A 102 -8.20 -41.33 35.54
CA PRO A 102 -7.22 -42.14 34.84
C PRO A 102 -7.50 -43.64 34.95
N LYS A 103 -7.12 -44.42 33.93
CA LYS A 103 -6.92 -45.87 34.07
C LYS A 103 -5.45 -46.23 34.01
N LYS A 104 -4.96 -46.77 35.11
CA LYS A 104 -3.66 -47.35 35.39
C LYS A 104 -3.66 -48.84 35.12
N LYS A 105 -2.51 -49.34 34.61
CA LYS A 105 -1.96 -50.71 34.69
C LYS A 105 -2.58 -51.81 33.79
N GLU A 106 -1.77 -52.52 33.02
CA GLU A 106 -0.91 -53.67 33.26
C GLU A 106 -0.16 -54.07 31.98
N GLU A 107 1.11 -54.13 32.04
CA GLU A 107 2.14 -55.16 32.08
C GLU A 107 2.12 -56.23 30.95
N THR A 108 3.27 -56.21 30.24
CA THR A 108 4.15 -57.30 29.78
C THR A 108 3.61 -58.46 29.00
N LYS A 109 4.18 -58.73 27.84
CA LYS A 109 5.12 -59.83 27.54
C LYS A 109 5.58 -59.85 26.09
N LYS A 110 6.87 -60.02 25.98
CA LYS A 110 7.80 -60.53 25.01
C LYS A 110 7.32 -61.64 24.06
N GLU A 111 8.01 -61.68 22.95
CA GLU A 111 8.64 -62.76 22.17
C GLU A 111 8.20 -62.77 20.70
N GLU A 112 9.11 -62.63 19.87
CA GLU A 112 10.19 -63.34 19.18
C GLU A 112 9.83 -63.77 17.73
N ILE A 113 10.61 -63.20 16.81
CA ILE A 113 11.34 -63.81 15.69
C ILE A 113 10.62 -64.87 14.82
N LYS A 114 10.54 -64.66 13.52
CA LYS A 114 11.23 -65.36 12.45
C LYS A 114 10.63 -65.20 11.04
N LYS A 115 11.58 -64.95 10.15
CA LYS A 115 11.77 -65.51 8.79
C LYS A 115 10.97 -64.97 7.58
N GLU A 116 11.77 -64.37 6.68
CA GLU A 116 11.57 -64.39 5.24
C GLU A 116 11.34 -65.82 4.71
N PRO A 117 10.68 -65.95 3.56
CA PRO A 117 11.35 -66.57 2.44
C PRO A 117 11.13 -65.90 1.09
N GLU A 118 12.26 -65.83 0.40
CA GLU A 118 12.53 -66.31 -0.97
C GLU A 118 11.71 -65.80 -2.19
N VAL A 119 12.53 -65.24 -3.04
CA VAL A 119 12.40 -64.92 -4.45
C VAL A 119 11.83 -66.06 -5.29
N LYS A 120 10.81 -65.78 -6.12
CA LYS A 120 10.58 -66.48 -7.37
C LYS A 120 10.43 -65.51 -8.53
N ALA A 121 11.41 -65.61 -9.43
CA ALA A 121 11.41 -64.90 -10.70
C ALA A 121 10.28 -65.40 -11.61
N VAL A 122 9.52 -64.53 -12.17
CA VAL A 122 8.71 -64.77 -13.37
C VAL A 122 9.09 -63.71 -14.40
N LYS A 123 9.60 -64.25 -15.53
CA LYS A 123 9.82 -63.48 -16.77
C LYS A 123 8.47 -63.11 -17.34
N GLU A 124 8.27 -61.81 -17.59
CA GLU A 124 7.24 -61.35 -18.50
C GLU A 124 7.74 -60.25 -19.42
N GLU A 125 7.26 -60.32 -20.64
CA GLU A 125 7.72 -59.66 -21.85
C GLU A 125 7.70 -58.15 -21.82
N VAL A 126 8.72 -57.59 -22.46
CA VAL A 126 8.85 -56.17 -22.83
C VAL A 126 7.76 -55.81 -23.85
N LYS A 127 6.76 -55.04 -23.45
CA LYS A 127 5.92 -54.24 -24.34
C LYS A 127 6.37 -52.77 -24.28
N LYS A 128 6.64 -52.24 -25.48
CA LYS A 128 7.05 -50.85 -25.73
C LYS A 128 6.15 -49.83 -25.02
N PRO A 129 6.71 -48.73 -24.48
CA PRO A 129 5.91 -47.62 -23.93
C PRO A 129 5.36 -46.76 -25.07
N GLU A 130 4.05 -46.67 -25.20
CA GLU A 130 3.37 -45.68 -26.02
C GLU A 130 2.67 -44.63 -25.15
N LYS A 131 3.04 -43.34 -25.40
CA LYS A 131 2.24 -42.14 -25.17
C LYS A 131 1.74 -41.82 -23.74
N ILE A 132 2.65 -41.48 -22.83
CA ILE A 132 2.31 -40.65 -21.63
C ILE A 132 3.02 -39.28 -21.66
N GLU A 133 4.03 -39.07 -22.49
CA GLU A 133 4.85 -37.85 -22.50
C GLU A 133 4.15 -36.55 -22.99
N THR A 134 3.03 -36.64 -23.73
CA THR A 134 2.47 -35.46 -24.39
C THR A 134 1.53 -34.61 -23.54
N LYS A 135 1.01 -35.14 -22.45
CA LYS A 135 0.10 -34.34 -21.58
C LYS A 135 0.84 -33.62 -20.45
N GLU A 136 1.86 -34.22 -19.87
CA GLU A 136 2.67 -33.59 -18.83
C GLU A 136 3.61 -32.51 -19.42
N VAL A 137 4.24 -32.78 -20.56
CA VAL A 137 5.09 -31.81 -21.25
C VAL A 137 4.27 -30.58 -21.69
N LYS A 138 3.04 -30.77 -22.23
CA LYS A 138 2.14 -29.65 -22.54
C LYS A 138 1.69 -28.88 -21.29
N LYS A 139 1.49 -29.55 -20.17
CA LYS A 139 1.11 -28.91 -18.92
C LYS A 139 2.29 -28.12 -18.33
N ILE A 140 3.51 -28.63 -18.41
CA ILE A 140 4.75 -27.95 -18.01
C ILE A 140 5.05 -26.76 -18.95
N GLU A 141 4.79 -26.89 -20.26
CA GLU A 141 4.93 -25.81 -21.22
C GLU A 141 3.82 -24.73 -21.06
N GLU A 142 2.59 -25.10 -20.74
CA GLU A 142 1.54 -24.14 -20.39
C GLU A 142 1.80 -23.46 -19.05
N GLU A 143 2.29 -24.19 -18.03
CA GLU A 143 2.72 -23.62 -16.76
C GLU A 143 3.93 -22.68 -16.95
N LYS A 144 4.93 -23.04 -17.75
CA LYS A 144 6.05 -22.17 -18.11
C LYS A 144 5.61 -20.97 -18.96
N LYS A 145 4.66 -21.11 -19.87
CA LYS A 145 4.08 -19.97 -20.63
C LYS A 145 3.23 -19.05 -19.74
N THR A 146 2.59 -19.61 -18.71
CA THR A 146 1.82 -18.82 -17.73
C THR A 146 2.76 -18.14 -16.73
N GLU A 147 3.85 -18.79 -16.32
CA GLU A 147 4.93 -18.17 -15.54
C GLU A 147 5.62 -17.05 -16.34
N THR A 148 5.92 -17.27 -17.62
CA THR A 148 6.51 -16.23 -18.50
C THR A 148 5.55 -15.08 -18.78
N LYS A 149 4.23 -15.32 -18.87
CA LYS A 149 3.23 -14.25 -18.99
C LYS A 149 3.06 -13.46 -17.68
N ASN A 150 3.23 -14.06 -16.53
CA ASN A 150 3.18 -13.38 -15.24
C ASN A 150 4.49 -12.63 -14.91
N LEU A 151 5.63 -13.05 -15.48
CA LEU A 151 6.92 -12.35 -15.44
C LEU A 151 7.01 -11.21 -16.48
N ALA A 152 6.16 -11.21 -17.51
CA ALA A 152 6.30 -10.42 -18.72
C ALA A 152 5.64 -9.04 -18.70
N LEU A 153 5.53 -8.40 -17.54
CA LEU A 153 5.31 -6.96 -17.45
C LEU A 153 6.50 -6.29 -16.74
N GLU A 154 7.71 -6.70 -17.07
CA GLU A 154 8.87 -5.84 -16.92
C GLU A 154 8.61 -4.61 -17.80
N GLU A 155 8.85 -3.45 -17.23
CA GLU A 155 8.80 -2.19 -17.98
C GLU A 155 9.67 -2.38 -19.22
N PRO A 156 9.19 -2.04 -20.42
CA PRO A 156 9.93 -2.32 -21.63
C PRO A 156 11.32 -1.67 -21.52
N GLU A 157 12.35 -2.49 -21.62
CA GLU A 157 13.71 -2.00 -21.77
C GLU A 157 13.74 -1.10 -23.03
N ASN A 158 14.20 0.12 -22.86
CA ASN A 158 14.49 0.97 -24.00
C ASN A 158 16.02 1.06 -24.14
N PRO A 159 16.65 0.14 -24.89
CA PRO A 159 18.10 0.05 -24.99
C PRO A 159 18.75 1.30 -25.61
N GLU A 160 18.01 2.11 -26.35
CA GLU A 160 18.52 3.38 -26.90
C GLU A 160 18.63 4.45 -25.81
N LYS A 161 17.65 4.52 -24.90
CA LYS A 161 17.73 5.45 -23.76
C LYS A 161 18.77 5.05 -22.72
N ASP A 162 19.02 3.75 -22.56
CA ASP A 162 20.04 3.24 -21.66
C ASP A 162 21.48 3.56 -22.15
N LYS A 163 21.67 3.82 -23.43
CA LYS A 163 22.96 4.25 -24.03
C LYS A 163 23.14 5.77 -24.04
N GLN A 164 22.14 6.54 -23.66
CA GLN A 164 22.21 7.98 -23.65
C GLN A 164 23.22 8.42 -22.58
N LYS A 165 24.25 9.16 -23.03
CA LYS A 165 25.19 9.84 -22.13
C LYS A 165 24.48 11.09 -21.57
N TYR A 166 24.47 11.21 -20.25
CA TYR A 166 23.97 12.38 -19.55
C TYR A 166 25.11 13.29 -19.16
N GLU A 167 24.85 14.57 -19.13
CA GLU A 167 25.77 15.56 -18.58
C GLU A 167 25.95 15.29 -17.08
N MET A 168 27.21 15.32 -16.63
CA MET A 168 27.53 15.20 -15.20
C MET A 168 27.60 16.60 -14.62
N ILE A 169 26.79 16.86 -13.60
CA ILE A 169 26.68 18.16 -12.95
C ILE A 169 27.18 18.06 -11.53
N THR A 170 27.99 19.05 -11.13
CA THR A 170 28.42 19.21 -9.76
C THR A 170 27.33 19.86 -8.93
N TYR A 171 26.94 19.19 -7.87
CA TYR A 171 26.05 19.66 -6.83
C TYR A 171 26.77 19.73 -5.49
N TYR A 172 26.26 20.52 -4.58
CA TYR A 172 26.79 20.60 -3.22
C TYR A 172 25.77 20.12 -2.21
N SER A 173 26.20 19.25 -1.30
CA SER A 173 25.41 18.85 -0.14
C SER A 173 25.21 20.04 0.80
N LYS A 174 24.32 19.87 1.79
CA LYS A 174 24.01 20.93 2.74
C LYS A 174 25.22 21.41 3.55
N ASP A 175 26.17 20.53 3.78
CA ASP A 175 27.45 20.79 4.48
C ASP A 175 28.64 21.07 3.54
N GLY A 176 28.35 21.35 2.26
CA GLY A 176 29.32 21.79 1.27
C GLY A 176 30.17 20.69 0.64
N VAL A 177 29.77 19.42 0.77
CA VAL A 177 30.45 18.31 0.06
C VAL A 177 30.03 18.33 -1.41
N GLU A 178 31.00 18.18 -2.30
CA GLU A 178 30.78 18.09 -3.74
C GLU A 178 30.26 16.71 -4.15
N TRP A 179 29.15 16.70 -4.88
CA TRP A 179 28.53 15.50 -5.45
C TRP A 179 28.39 15.66 -6.95
N VAL A 180 29.01 14.77 -7.72
CA VAL A 180 28.89 14.76 -9.18
C VAL A 180 27.82 13.75 -9.58
N LEU A 181 26.69 14.26 -10.09
CA LEU A 181 25.54 13.45 -10.45
C LEU A 181 25.13 13.67 -11.90
N PRO A 182 24.57 12.64 -12.61
CA PRO A 182 24.06 12.80 -13.95
C PRO A 182 22.78 13.66 -13.97
N ASP A 183 22.60 14.52 -14.97
CA ASP A 183 21.37 15.33 -15.12
C ASP A 183 20.25 14.54 -15.83
N ASN A 184 19.80 13.45 -15.21
CA ASN A 184 18.80 12.53 -15.75
C ASN A 184 17.62 12.27 -14.81
N PHE A 185 17.39 13.18 -13.87
CA PHE A 185 16.32 13.11 -12.87
C PHE A 185 15.69 14.48 -12.59
N ARG A 186 14.46 14.47 -12.10
CA ARG A 186 13.75 15.72 -11.77
C ARG A 186 14.07 16.23 -10.38
N ALA A 187 14.14 15.34 -9.41
CA ALA A 187 14.34 15.70 -8.01
C ALA A 187 14.96 14.58 -7.20
N VAL A 188 15.70 14.97 -6.17
CA VAL A 188 16.32 14.07 -5.18
C VAL A 188 16.21 14.68 -3.80
N LEU A 189 16.06 13.82 -2.77
CA LEU A 189 16.28 14.17 -1.38
C LEU A 189 16.93 12.99 -0.66
N VAL A 190 17.96 13.28 0.11
CA VAL A 190 18.69 12.33 0.97
C VAL A 190 18.69 12.87 2.38
N GLY A 191 18.33 12.04 3.36
CA GLY A 191 18.34 12.45 4.77
C GLY A 191 18.25 11.28 5.74
N ASP A 192 18.46 11.58 7.02
CA ASP A 192 18.34 10.63 8.13
C ASP A 192 16.90 10.55 8.69
N LEU A 193 16.67 9.69 9.68
CA LEU A 193 15.34 9.56 10.29
C LEU A 193 14.96 10.71 11.24
N ASN A 194 15.90 11.57 11.59
CA ASN A 194 15.68 12.73 12.47
C ASN A 194 15.22 13.98 11.69
N GLY A 195 15.11 13.87 10.36
CA GLY A 195 14.74 14.99 9.51
C GLY A 195 15.91 15.81 9.00
N ASN A 196 17.16 15.42 9.29
CA ASN A 196 18.34 16.09 8.77
C ASN A 196 18.50 15.75 7.30
N VAL A 197 18.36 16.75 6.42
CA VAL A 197 18.57 16.63 4.98
C VAL A 197 20.06 16.82 4.69
N ILE A 198 20.68 15.83 4.05
CA ILE A 198 22.09 15.82 3.64
C ILE A 198 22.24 16.50 2.27
N PHE A 199 21.41 16.06 1.33
CA PHE A 199 21.40 16.53 -0.05
C PHE A 199 19.98 16.67 -0.59
N SER A 200 19.71 17.71 -1.38
CA SER A 200 18.44 17.83 -2.08
C SER A 200 18.54 18.66 -3.36
N LYS A 201 17.72 18.26 -4.37
CA LYS A 201 17.44 19.01 -5.58
C LYS A 201 15.93 19.03 -5.78
N ASN A 202 15.34 20.20 -5.95
CA ASN A 202 13.90 20.40 -6.18
C ASN A 202 13.02 19.70 -5.11
N ALA A 203 13.44 19.71 -3.83
CA ALA A 203 12.81 18.95 -2.75
C ALA A 203 11.35 19.33 -2.46
N ASP A 204 10.96 20.56 -2.79
CA ASP A 204 9.66 21.14 -2.43
C ASP A 204 8.75 21.34 -3.66
N LYS A 205 9.16 20.85 -4.84
CA LYS A 205 8.35 20.89 -6.06
C LYS A 205 7.47 19.63 -6.17
N MET A 206 6.20 19.82 -6.54
CA MET A 206 5.23 18.74 -6.75
C MET A 206 5.55 17.96 -8.03
N TYR A 207 5.47 16.64 -7.94
CA TYR A 207 5.62 15.72 -9.09
C TYR A 207 4.62 14.56 -8.98
N PRO A 208 4.18 13.99 -10.12
CA PRO A 208 3.36 12.78 -10.09
C PRO A 208 4.08 11.61 -9.41
N LEU A 209 3.37 10.95 -8.48
CA LEU A 209 3.94 9.90 -7.63
C LEU A 209 4.00 8.53 -8.30
N ALA A 210 3.09 8.25 -9.23
CA ALA A 210 2.86 6.89 -9.70
C ALA A 210 2.69 5.92 -8.50
N SER A 211 3.19 4.70 -8.61
CA SER A 211 3.03 3.67 -7.57
C SER A 211 3.70 3.97 -6.22
N VAL A 212 4.43 5.09 -6.06
CA VAL A 212 4.87 5.55 -4.72
C VAL A 212 3.66 5.86 -3.83
N THR A 213 2.52 6.24 -4.42
CA THR A 213 1.21 6.37 -3.74
C THR A 213 0.87 5.16 -2.86
N LYS A 214 1.25 3.94 -3.29
CA LYS A 214 0.93 2.70 -2.55
C LYS A 214 1.57 2.63 -1.17
N VAL A 215 2.60 3.43 -0.88
CA VAL A 215 3.13 3.56 0.49
C VAL A 215 2.00 3.98 1.42
N MET A 216 1.30 5.08 1.13
CA MET A 216 0.17 5.54 1.95
C MET A 216 -0.97 4.51 2.01
N SER A 217 -1.29 3.87 0.88
CA SER A 217 -2.33 2.83 0.84
C SER A 217 -2.03 1.69 1.80
N LEU A 218 -0.78 1.25 1.85
CA LEU A 218 -0.36 0.18 2.75
C LEU A 218 -0.30 0.65 4.20
N LEU A 219 0.14 1.89 4.48
CA LEU A 219 0.09 2.44 5.84
C LEU A 219 -1.34 2.49 6.38
N VAL A 220 -2.32 2.95 5.58
CA VAL A 220 -3.74 2.95 5.97
C VAL A 220 -4.25 1.52 6.21
N THR A 221 -3.83 0.57 5.37
CA THR A 221 -4.19 -0.84 5.55
C THR A 221 -3.62 -1.40 6.85
N PHE A 222 -2.36 -1.10 7.15
CA PHE A 222 -1.73 -1.52 8.40
C PHE A 222 -2.27 -0.78 9.64
N ASP A 223 -2.77 0.45 9.51
CA ASP A 223 -3.50 1.11 10.61
C ASP A 223 -4.75 0.32 10.99
N GLU A 224 -5.54 -0.15 10.01
CA GLU A 224 -6.73 -0.96 10.27
C GLU A 224 -6.37 -2.34 10.86
N ILE A 225 -5.24 -2.93 10.44
CA ILE A 225 -4.71 -4.17 11.03
C ILE A 225 -4.28 -3.94 12.48
N ASN A 226 -3.52 -2.88 12.75
CA ASN A 226 -3.03 -2.54 14.08
C ASN A 226 -4.18 -2.16 15.03
N ALA A 227 -5.26 -1.60 14.51
CA ALA A 227 -6.48 -1.30 15.26
C ALA A 227 -7.34 -2.56 15.54
N GLY A 228 -6.99 -3.72 14.94
CA GLY A 228 -7.76 -4.97 15.07
C GLY A 228 -9.07 -4.98 14.26
N ASN A 229 -9.26 -4.02 13.35
CA ASN A 229 -10.46 -3.96 12.50
C ASN A 229 -10.43 -5.01 11.39
N ILE A 230 -9.23 -5.35 10.92
CA ILE A 230 -8.97 -6.38 9.90
C ILE A 230 -7.71 -7.17 10.28
N SER A 231 -7.49 -8.32 9.64
CA SER A 231 -6.36 -9.22 9.88
C SER A 231 -5.62 -9.54 8.57
N LEU A 232 -4.31 -9.79 8.66
CA LEU A 232 -3.51 -10.31 7.54
C LEU A 232 -4.09 -11.60 6.95
N ASN A 233 -4.77 -12.42 7.77
CA ASN A 233 -5.36 -13.70 7.38
C ASN A 233 -6.78 -13.57 6.80
N ASP A 234 -7.34 -12.37 6.71
CA ASP A 234 -8.69 -12.16 6.19
C ASP A 234 -8.81 -12.62 4.74
N SER A 235 -9.96 -13.23 4.46
CA SER A 235 -10.34 -13.69 3.12
C SER A 235 -10.98 -12.57 2.33
N VAL A 236 -10.28 -12.02 1.34
CA VAL A 236 -10.75 -10.95 0.46
C VAL A 236 -11.31 -11.56 -0.83
N ARG A 237 -12.61 -11.39 -1.06
CA ARG A 237 -13.26 -11.79 -2.31
C ARG A 237 -13.05 -10.71 -3.37
N ILE A 238 -12.50 -11.10 -4.52
CA ILE A 238 -12.25 -10.19 -5.63
C ILE A 238 -13.55 -9.85 -6.35
N SER A 239 -13.89 -8.57 -6.39
CA SER A 239 -15.03 -8.03 -7.14
C SER A 239 -14.62 -7.67 -8.58
N LYS A 240 -15.56 -7.13 -9.35
CA LYS A 240 -15.29 -6.55 -10.69
C LYS A 240 -14.45 -5.28 -10.65
N THR A 241 -14.46 -4.55 -9.56
CA THR A 241 -13.80 -3.22 -9.45
C THR A 241 -12.30 -3.28 -9.65
N PRO A 242 -11.53 -4.12 -8.92
CA PRO A 242 -10.09 -4.25 -9.11
C PRO A 242 -9.67 -4.65 -10.52
N LEU A 243 -10.52 -5.43 -11.22
CA LEU A 243 -10.21 -5.96 -12.54
C LEU A 243 -10.23 -4.91 -13.66
N LYS A 244 -10.80 -3.72 -13.38
CA LYS A 244 -10.85 -2.59 -14.34
C LYS A 244 -9.51 -1.86 -14.44
N TYR A 245 -8.60 -2.04 -13.49
CA TYR A 245 -7.37 -1.27 -13.40
C TYR A 245 -6.18 -2.07 -13.93
N GLY A 246 -5.69 -1.66 -15.09
CA GLY A 246 -4.56 -2.27 -15.79
C GLY A 246 -3.18 -1.76 -15.34
N GLY A 247 -2.16 -2.03 -16.13
CA GLY A 247 -0.76 -1.81 -15.85
C GLY A 247 -0.16 -2.97 -15.06
N SER A 248 0.72 -2.72 -14.08
CA SER A 248 1.26 -3.78 -13.23
C SER A 248 0.12 -4.46 -12.45
N GLY A 249 0.01 -5.78 -12.55
CA GLY A 249 -1.06 -6.54 -11.91
C GLY A 249 -0.73 -8.02 -11.81
N ILE A 250 -1.44 -8.73 -10.95
CA ILE A 250 -1.42 -10.19 -10.86
C ILE A 250 -2.68 -10.77 -11.51
N ALA A 251 -2.67 -12.10 -11.77
CA ALA A 251 -3.82 -12.78 -12.33
C ALA A 251 -4.95 -12.88 -11.28
N LEU A 252 -5.89 -11.95 -11.33
CA LEU A 252 -7.12 -11.96 -10.52
C LEU A 252 -8.33 -12.28 -11.37
N LYS A 253 -9.30 -13.01 -10.78
CA LYS A 253 -10.61 -13.30 -11.38
C LYS A 253 -11.71 -12.91 -10.41
N GLU A 254 -12.84 -12.46 -10.95
CA GLU A 254 -14.04 -12.18 -10.15
C GLU A 254 -14.46 -13.42 -9.34
N GLY A 255 -14.87 -13.19 -8.11
CA GLY A 255 -15.29 -14.23 -7.16
C GLY A 255 -14.14 -15.00 -6.51
N GLN A 256 -12.91 -14.88 -7.00
CA GLN A 256 -11.72 -15.51 -6.42
C GLN A 256 -11.47 -14.97 -5.01
N ILE A 257 -10.95 -15.81 -4.12
CA ILE A 257 -10.62 -15.42 -2.75
C ILE A 257 -9.10 -15.39 -2.59
N PHE A 258 -8.58 -14.29 -2.06
CA PHE A 258 -7.20 -14.11 -1.68
C PHE A 258 -7.08 -13.81 -0.18
N VAL A 259 -6.02 -14.27 0.45
CA VAL A 259 -5.63 -13.81 1.78
C VAL A 259 -5.14 -12.37 1.68
N LEU A 260 -5.51 -11.50 2.62
CA LEU A 260 -5.15 -10.08 2.60
C LEU A 260 -3.62 -9.89 2.54
N GLU A 261 -2.84 -10.69 3.27
CA GLU A 261 -1.37 -10.63 3.23
C GLU A 261 -0.82 -10.86 1.82
N ASP A 262 -1.42 -11.76 1.03
CA ASP A 262 -1.00 -12.02 -0.35
C ASP A 262 -1.28 -10.82 -1.28
N LEU A 263 -2.40 -10.14 -1.08
CA LEU A 263 -2.69 -8.89 -1.80
C LEU A 263 -1.73 -7.76 -1.39
N ILE A 264 -1.39 -7.66 -0.10
CA ILE A 264 -0.38 -6.72 0.42
C ILE A 264 0.99 -7.03 -0.21
N LYS A 265 1.42 -8.31 -0.24
CA LYS A 265 2.65 -8.72 -0.93
C LYS A 265 2.63 -8.35 -2.42
N ALA A 266 1.53 -8.61 -3.12
CA ALA A 266 1.38 -8.24 -4.53
C ALA A 266 1.47 -6.72 -4.74
N SER A 267 0.89 -5.90 -3.84
CA SER A 267 0.94 -4.43 -3.88
C SER A 267 2.33 -3.88 -3.56
N ALA A 268 2.98 -4.36 -2.50
CA ALA A 268 4.27 -3.86 -2.05
C ALA A 268 5.42 -4.31 -2.96
N VAL A 269 5.53 -5.62 -3.21
CA VAL A 269 6.64 -6.28 -3.90
C VAL A 269 6.53 -6.09 -5.42
N TYR A 270 5.42 -6.53 -6.00
CA TYR A 270 5.20 -6.50 -7.46
C TYR A 270 4.58 -5.20 -7.96
N SER A 271 4.11 -4.35 -7.03
CA SER A 271 3.42 -3.10 -7.36
C SER A 271 2.09 -3.30 -8.10
N ALA A 272 1.40 -4.43 -7.86
CA ALA A 272 0.17 -4.78 -8.54
C ALA A 272 -0.97 -3.78 -8.26
N ASN A 273 -1.45 -3.10 -9.32
CA ASN A 273 -2.54 -2.12 -9.21
C ASN A 273 -3.84 -2.78 -8.78
N ASN A 274 -4.21 -3.89 -9.46
CA ASN A 274 -5.44 -4.60 -9.16
C ASN A 274 -5.47 -5.17 -7.73
N ALA A 275 -4.34 -5.64 -7.20
CA ALA A 275 -4.25 -6.04 -5.79
C ALA A 275 -4.44 -4.84 -4.84
N THR A 276 -3.85 -3.68 -5.17
CA THR A 276 -4.03 -2.45 -4.37
C THR A 276 -5.49 -1.98 -4.39
N TYR A 277 -6.18 -2.06 -5.52
CA TYR A 277 -7.60 -1.74 -5.60
C TYR A 277 -8.48 -2.75 -4.85
N ALA A 278 -8.11 -4.04 -4.83
CA ALA A 278 -8.81 -5.04 -4.02
C ALA A 278 -8.66 -4.74 -2.51
N ILE A 279 -7.46 -4.39 -2.06
CA ILE A 279 -7.21 -3.91 -0.68
C ILE A 279 -8.05 -2.66 -0.40
N ALA A 280 -8.01 -1.67 -1.30
CA ALA A 280 -8.71 -0.41 -1.12
C ALA A 280 -10.24 -0.58 -1.05
N GLU A 281 -10.80 -1.47 -1.86
CA GLU A 281 -12.22 -1.81 -1.79
C GLU A 281 -12.57 -2.51 -0.48
N TYR A 282 -11.75 -3.47 -0.03
CA TYR A 282 -11.94 -4.20 1.22
C TYR A 282 -11.86 -3.28 2.44
N VAL A 283 -10.77 -2.53 2.59
CA VAL A 283 -10.54 -1.60 3.71
C VAL A 283 -11.47 -0.38 3.68
N GLY A 284 -11.95 -0.01 2.49
CA GLY A 284 -12.92 1.06 2.27
C GLY A 284 -14.37 0.61 2.39
N GLU A 285 -14.61 -0.63 2.88
CA GLU A 285 -15.96 -1.17 3.09
C GLU A 285 -16.80 -1.17 1.80
N GLY A 286 -16.20 -1.62 0.70
CA GLY A 286 -16.79 -1.66 -0.64
C GLY A 286 -16.61 -0.39 -1.46
N SER A 287 -15.97 0.65 -0.92
CA SER A 287 -15.82 1.94 -1.57
C SER A 287 -14.35 2.38 -1.70
N ILE A 288 -13.87 2.50 -2.93
CA ILE A 288 -12.56 3.10 -3.22
C ILE A 288 -12.48 4.56 -2.72
N PHE A 289 -13.59 5.29 -2.81
CA PHE A 289 -13.66 6.68 -2.33
C PHE A 289 -13.43 6.78 -0.81
N ASN A 290 -14.06 5.90 -0.03
CA ASN A 290 -13.86 5.84 1.42
C ASN A 290 -12.39 5.53 1.77
N PHE A 291 -11.76 4.63 1.02
CA PHE A 291 -10.35 4.32 1.21
C PHE A 291 -9.45 5.53 0.94
N VAL A 292 -9.65 6.23 -0.18
CA VAL A 292 -8.89 7.46 -0.51
C VAL A 292 -9.13 8.55 0.55
N ALA A 293 -10.34 8.63 1.10
CA ALA A 293 -10.62 9.54 2.23
C ALA A 293 -9.82 9.16 3.49
N LYS A 294 -9.67 7.86 3.81
CA LYS A 294 -8.79 7.38 4.88
C LYS A 294 -7.33 7.77 4.61
N MET A 295 -6.83 7.64 3.35
CA MET A 295 -5.49 8.09 2.96
C MET A 295 -5.29 9.59 3.22
N ASN A 296 -6.22 10.43 2.79
CA ASN A 296 -6.13 11.87 2.99
C ASN A 296 -6.34 12.28 4.46
N LYS A 297 -7.12 11.53 5.25
CA LYS A 297 -7.22 11.72 6.70
C LYS A 297 -5.86 11.44 7.36
N LYS A 298 -5.20 10.33 7.03
CA LYS A 298 -3.86 10.02 7.55
C LYS A 298 -2.84 11.06 7.12
N LEU A 299 -2.91 11.54 5.88
CA LEU A 299 -2.05 12.60 5.38
C LEU A 299 -2.13 13.87 6.24
N LYS A 300 -3.36 14.28 6.64
CA LYS A 300 -3.57 15.41 7.56
C LYS A 300 -3.01 15.13 8.96
N GLN A 301 -3.18 13.91 9.47
CA GLN A 301 -2.62 13.52 10.78
C GLN A 301 -1.08 13.59 10.80
N LEU A 302 -0.43 13.33 9.66
CA LEU A 302 1.01 13.44 9.51
C LEU A 302 1.50 14.85 9.17
N GLY A 303 0.60 15.83 9.00
CA GLY A 303 0.94 17.20 8.62
C GLY A 303 1.49 17.33 7.19
N LEU A 304 1.14 16.40 6.29
CA LEU A 304 1.69 16.30 4.92
C LEU A 304 0.72 16.77 3.83
N GLN A 305 -0.42 17.36 4.19
CA GLN A 305 -1.49 17.75 3.24
C GLN A 305 -1.05 18.84 2.23
N ASN A 306 -0.01 19.60 2.55
CA ASN A 306 0.57 20.59 1.64
C ASN A 306 1.66 20.00 0.74
N ASP A 307 2.25 18.87 1.16
CA ASP A 307 3.36 18.19 0.49
C ASP A 307 2.88 17.08 -0.46
N ILE A 308 1.67 16.51 -0.24
CA ILE A 308 1.15 15.36 -1.00
C ILE A 308 -0.36 15.52 -1.23
N LYS A 309 -0.85 15.00 -2.38
CA LYS A 309 -2.27 14.93 -2.74
C LYS A 309 -2.59 13.53 -3.25
N TYR A 310 -3.62 12.88 -2.68
CA TYR A 310 -4.09 11.56 -3.11
C TYR A 310 -5.50 11.61 -3.69
N HIS A 311 -5.67 11.00 -4.85
CA HIS A 311 -6.93 10.85 -5.58
C HIS A 311 -7.25 9.40 -5.89
N THR A 312 -6.22 8.53 -5.87
CA THR A 312 -6.33 7.10 -6.18
C THR A 312 -5.56 6.26 -5.14
N PRO A 313 -5.88 4.97 -4.97
CA PRO A 313 -5.11 4.10 -4.06
C PRO A 313 -3.78 3.62 -4.67
N ALA A 314 -3.58 3.73 -5.99
CA ALA A 314 -2.47 3.08 -6.68
C ALA A 314 -1.54 4.01 -7.46
N GLY A 315 -1.84 5.31 -7.55
CA GLY A 315 -1.04 6.27 -8.31
C GLY A 315 -1.19 6.13 -9.82
N LEU A 316 -2.39 5.77 -10.28
CA LEU A 316 -2.64 5.63 -11.72
C LEU A 316 -2.86 7.00 -12.38
N PRO A 317 -2.44 7.17 -13.65
CA PRO A 317 -2.63 8.43 -14.36
C PRO A 317 -4.11 8.69 -14.68
N THR A 318 -4.46 9.96 -14.86
CA THR A 318 -5.82 10.46 -15.13
C THR A 318 -6.52 9.71 -16.28
N ARG A 319 -5.79 9.35 -17.34
CA ARG A 319 -6.35 8.57 -18.47
C ARG A 319 -6.94 7.22 -18.07
N ASN A 320 -6.45 6.62 -16.98
CA ASN A 320 -6.89 5.31 -16.49
C ASN A 320 -8.01 5.40 -15.45
N THR A 321 -8.10 6.51 -14.73
CA THR A 321 -8.99 6.65 -13.56
C THR A 321 -10.03 7.75 -13.71
N LYS A 322 -9.81 8.70 -14.64
CA LYS A 322 -10.54 9.97 -14.77
C LYS A 322 -10.41 10.89 -13.53
N MET A 323 -9.56 10.52 -12.57
CA MET A 323 -9.22 11.33 -11.40
C MET A 323 -7.95 12.13 -11.67
N PRO A 324 -7.71 13.26 -10.96
CA PRO A 324 -6.41 13.92 -10.98
C PRO A 324 -5.28 12.95 -10.60
N MET A 325 -4.05 13.23 -11.01
CA MET A 325 -2.90 12.41 -10.62
C MET A 325 -2.59 12.61 -9.14
N ASP A 326 -2.13 11.52 -8.51
CA ASP A 326 -1.52 11.60 -7.19
C ASP A 326 -0.16 12.29 -7.34
N GLU A 327 0.05 13.35 -6.57
CA GLU A 327 1.24 14.17 -6.62
C GLU A 327 1.86 14.36 -5.24
N GLY A 328 3.17 14.59 -5.21
CA GLY A 328 3.88 14.89 -3.97
C GLY A 328 5.24 15.51 -4.19
N THR A 329 5.73 16.18 -3.15
CA THR A 329 7.09 16.71 -3.12
C THR A 329 8.07 15.61 -2.67
N PRO A 330 9.34 15.63 -3.09
CA PRO A 330 10.36 14.74 -2.53
C PRO A 330 10.43 14.82 -1.00
N ARG A 331 10.25 16.01 -0.41
CA ARG A 331 10.23 16.22 1.04
C ARG A 331 9.03 15.53 1.70
N GLY A 332 7.84 15.61 1.09
CA GLY A 332 6.66 14.89 1.57
C GLY A 332 6.86 13.38 1.53
N ILE A 333 7.43 12.85 0.44
CA ILE A 333 7.72 11.42 0.30
C ILE A 333 8.82 10.97 1.28
N TYR A 334 9.85 11.78 1.51
CA TYR A 334 10.87 11.52 2.52
C TYR A 334 10.25 11.39 3.93
N LYS A 335 9.42 12.35 4.34
CA LYS A 335 8.72 12.30 5.63
C LYS A 335 7.76 11.10 5.73
N LEU A 336 7.03 10.79 4.64
CA LEU A 336 6.17 9.61 4.57
C LEU A 336 6.98 8.31 4.65
N SER A 337 8.19 8.28 4.10
CA SER A 337 9.09 7.13 4.16
C SER A 337 9.62 6.90 5.58
N ILE A 338 9.95 7.96 6.32
CA ILE A 338 10.29 7.86 7.75
C ILE A 338 9.12 7.26 8.54
N GLU A 339 7.88 7.72 8.28
CA GLU A 339 6.69 7.16 8.92
C GLU A 339 6.52 5.68 8.56
N ALA A 340 6.76 5.30 7.30
CA ALA A 340 6.64 3.92 6.83
C ALA A 340 7.56 2.95 7.59
N LEU A 341 8.75 3.38 8.01
CA LEU A 341 9.69 2.55 8.78
C LEU A 341 9.15 2.13 10.14
N LYS A 342 8.17 2.82 10.69
CA LYS A 342 7.50 2.44 11.95
C LYS A 342 6.60 1.20 11.79
N TYR A 343 6.25 0.84 10.55
CA TYR A 343 5.40 -0.31 10.21
C TYR A 343 6.28 -1.52 9.85
N HIS A 344 6.85 -2.16 10.88
CA HIS A 344 7.86 -3.22 10.69
C HIS A 344 7.40 -4.32 9.72
N LYS A 345 6.12 -4.78 9.83
CA LYS A 345 5.60 -5.82 8.92
C LYS A 345 5.49 -5.33 7.48
N TYR A 346 5.14 -4.06 7.26
CA TYR A 346 5.17 -3.48 5.91
C TYR A 346 6.58 -3.47 5.33
N ILE A 347 7.56 -3.01 6.10
CA ILE A 347 8.95 -2.92 5.64
C ILE A 347 9.55 -4.31 5.40
N GLU A 348 9.25 -5.28 6.26
CA GLU A 348 9.60 -6.69 6.03
C GLU A 348 9.09 -7.16 4.65
N ILE A 349 7.82 -6.92 4.34
CA ILE A 349 7.22 -7.29 3.06
C ILE A 349 7.84 -6.49 1.90
N ALA A 350 8.05 -5.19 2.06
CA ALA A 350 8.66 -4.34 1.02
C ALA A 350 10.10 -4.74 0.67
N GLY A 351 10.83 -5.35 1.62
CA GLY A 351 12.18 -5.87 1.46
C GLY A 351 12.27 -7.26 0.81
N ILE A 352 11.16 -7.92 0.51
CA ILE A 352 11.17 -9.25 -0.13
C ILE A 352 11.64 -9.11 -1.59
N LYS A 353 12.70 -9.82 -2.00
CA LYS A 353 13.16 -9.85 -3.40
C LYS A 353 12.21 -10.64 -4.30
N ASN A 354 11.89 -11.87 -3.91
CA ASN A 354 11.02 -12.78 -4.65
C ASN A 354 10.19 -13.59 -3.66
N THR A 355 8.93 -13.85 -3.99
CA THR A 355 8.08 -14.72 -3.19
C THR A 355 6.98 -15.35 -4.04
N LYS A 356 6.28 -16.32 -3.47
CA LYS A 356 5.08 -16.92 -4.06
C LYS A 356 3.89 -16.57 -3.17
N ILE A 357 2.77 -16.26 -3.80
CA ILE A 357 1.49 -15.94 -3.16
C ILE A 357 0.40 -16.88 -3.67
N HIS A 358 -0.79 -16.81 -3.09
CA HIS A 358 -1.95 -17.62 -3.46
C HIS A 358 -1.64 -19.13 -3.45
N ASN A 359 -1.18 -19.61 -2.28
CA ASN A 359 -0.75 -21.02 -2.09
C ASN A 359 0.34 -21.47 -3.10
N GLY A 360 1.29 -20.61 -3.40
CA GLY A 360 2.41 -20.90 -4.28
C GLY A 360 2.12 -20.80 -5.77
N LYS A 361 0.89 -20.45 -6.17
CA LYS A 361 0.44 -20.43 -7.57
C LYS A 361 0.93 -19.22 -8.37
N ILE A 362 1.28 -18.12 -7.70
CA ILE A 362 1.69 -16.86 -8.34
C ILE A 362 3.07 -16.49 -7.80
N SER A 363 4.08 -16.46 -8.67
CA SER A 363 5.41 -15.94 -8.35
C SER A 363 5.44 -14.44 -8.59
N ILE A 364 5.99 -13.67 -7.65
CA ILE A 364 6.17 -12.22 -7.76
C ILE A 364 7.61 -11.85 -7.43
N ARG A 365 8.13 -10.84 -8.17
CA ARG A 365 9.47 -10.28 -7.99
C ARG A 365 9.36 -8.79 -7.63
N ASN A 366 10.26 -8.32 -6.78
CA ASN A 366 10.28 -6.92 -6.38
C ASN A 366 10.65 -6.01 -7.57
N ARG A 367 9.91 -4.92 -7.71
CA ARG A 367 10.22 -3.87 -8.69
C ARG A 367 11.36 -2.96 -8.24
N ASN A 368 11.73 -3.00 -6.99
CA ASN A 368 12.96 -2.37 -6.49
C ASN A 368 14.11 -3.38 -6.64
N HIS A 369 14.90 -3.22 -7.69
CA HIS A 369 16.02 -4.11 -8.00
C HIS A 369 17.17 -3.94 -7.01
N LEU A 370 17.22 -2.82 -6.28
CA LEU A 370 18.28 -2.49 -5.31
C LEU A 370 18.15 -3.24 -3.98
N ILE A 371 17.03 -3.96 -3.74
CA ILE A 371 16.84 -4.68 -2.46
C ILE A 371 18.02 -5.62 -2.18
N GLY A 372 18.69 -5.38 -1.03
CA GLY A 372 19.86 -6.12 -0.58
C GLY A 372 21.18 -5.69 -1.22
N GLU A 373 21.19 -4.64 -2.05
CA GLU A 373 22.42 -3.98 -2.51
C GLU A 373 22.76 -2.86 -1.53
N ASP A 374 24.03 -2.74 -1.12
CA ASP A 374 24.56 -1.60 -0.35
C ASP A 374 23.71 -1.17 0.87
N GLY A 375 23.04 -2.11 1.52
CA GLY A 375 22.19 -1.85 2.68
C GLY A 375 20.77 -1.43 2.34
N VAL A 376 20.33 -1.41 1.09
CA VAL A 376 18.95 -1.11 0.67
C VAL A 376 17.99 -2.22 1.11
N TYR A 377 16.91 -1.88 1.84
CA TYR A 377 15.94 -2.85 2.37
C TYR A 377 14.46 -2.48 2.19
N GLY A 378 14.17 -1.42 1.48
CA GLY A 378 12.81 -0.93 1.16
C GLY A 378 12.90 0.19 0.15
N ILE A 379 11.86 0.94 -0.22
CA ILE A 379 10.49 0.95 0.25
C ILE A 379 9.55 0.74 -0.96
N LYS A 380 9.64 1.64 -2.01
CA LYS A 380 8.72 1.57 -3.14
C LYS A 380 9.25 2.25 -4.39
N THR A 381 9.00 1.63 -5.55
CA THR A 381 9.19 2.23 -6.88
C THR A 381 7.87 2.76 -7.44
N GLY A 382 7.95 3.68 -8.42
CA GLY A 382 6.80 4.19 -9.15
C GLY A 382 7.15 4.50 -10.59
N PHE A 383 6.25 4.15 -11.52
CA PHE A 383 6.39 4.48 -12.94
C PHE A 383 5.03 4.67 -13.60
N HIS A 384 4.90 5.70 -14.37
CA HIS A 384 4.05 5.89 -15.52
C HIS A 384 4.62 7.03 -16.39
N LYS A 385 4.13 7.19 -17.62
CA LYS A 385 4.74 8.09 -18.61
C LYS A 385 4.95 9.52 -18.08
N GLU A 386 3.98 10.06 -17.35
CA GLU A 386 4.01 11.42 -16.82
C GLU A 386 4.93 11.57 -15.59
N ALA A 387 4.98 10.54 -14.73
CA ALA A 387 5.85 10.51 -13.55
C ALA A 387 7.30 10.21 -13.89
N LYS A 388 7.56 9.49 -15.00
CA LYS A 388 8.81 8.79 -15.25
C LYS A 388 9.13 7.80 -14.12
N TYR A 389 10.39 7.51 -13.83
CA TYR A 389 10.79 6.50 -12.85
C TYR A 389 11.10 7.14 -11.49
N ASN A 390 10.28 6.81 -10.51
CA ASN A 390 10.40 7.25 -9.12
C ASN A 390 10.87 6.09 -8.24
N ILE A 391 11.55 6.41 -7.14
CA ILE A 391 11.86 5.47 -6.08
C ILE A 391 12.01 6.21 -4.74
N THR A 392 11.58 5.57 -3.67
CA THR A 392 12.03 5.87 -2.31
C THR A 392 12.64 4.60 -1.74
N VAL A 393 13.85 4.72 -1.20
CA VAL A 393 14.56 3.61 -0.56
C VAL A 393 14.94 3.94 0.88
N ALA A 394 14.95 2.90 1.71
CA ALA A 394 15.57 2.91 3.02
C ALA A 394 16.91 2.17 2.93
N VAL A 395 17.95 2.77 3.47
CA VAL A 395 19.32 2.26 3.40
C VAL A 395 19.88 2.15 4.82
N LYS A 396 20.40 0.98 5.17
CA LYS A 396 21.19 0.80 6.38
C LYS A 396 22.65 1.26 6.10
N PHE A 397 23.05 2.36 6.73
CA PHE A 397 24.38 2.97 6.54
C PHE A 397 25.11 3.04 7.87
N GLU A 398 26.17 2.26 8.04
CA GLU A 398 26.99 2.20 9.26
C GLU A 398 26.17 2.18 10.58
N GLY A 399 25.06 1.42 10.58
CA GLY A 399 24.21 1.23 11.75
C GLY A 399 23.03 2.19 11.89
N ILE A 400 22.98 3.29 11.13
CA ILE A 400 21.81 4.18 11.06
C ILE A 400 20.98 3.92 9.80
N ASP A 401 19.76 4.45 9.77
CA ASP A 401 18.90 4.41 8.60
C ASP A 401 18.90 5.77 7.87
N LEU A 402 19.04 5.70 6.56
CA LEU A 402 18.90 6.84 5.66
C LEU A 402 17.76 6.60 4.68
N ILE A 403 17.09 7.68 4.26
CA ILE A 403 16.09 7.67 3.20
C ILE A 403 16.64 8.41 1.98
N ILE A 404 16.52 7.78 0.81
CA ILE A 404 16.82 8.40 -0.48
C ILE A 404 15.55 8.40 -1.31
N VAL A 405 15.13 9.58 -1.77
CA VAL A 405 14.01 9.77 -2.69
C VAL A 405 14.56 10.26 -4.01
N VAL A 406 14.26 9.56 -5.10
CA VAL A 406 14.55 9.99 -6.49
C VAL A 406 13.24 10.06 -7.26
N MET A 407 13.00 11.17 -7.95
CA MET A 407 11.80 11.37 -8.76
C MET A 407 12.16 11.73 -10.20
N GLY A 408 11.46 11.09 -11.13
CA GLY A 408 11.52 11.43 -12.54
C GLY A 408 12.79 11.02 -13.27
N GLY A 409 13.42 9.90 -12.90
CA GLY A 409 14.49 9.29 -13.67
C GLY A 409 14.05 8.90 -15.09
N GLU A 410 14.92 8.97 -16.08
CA GLU A 410 14.56 8.72 -17.48
C GLU A 410 14.26 7.24 -17.75
N THR A 411 15.02 6.33 -17.16
CA THR A 411 14.81 4.87 -17.21
C THR A 411 14.88 4.27 -15.81
N TYR A 412 14.46 3.02 -15.65
CA TYR A 412 14.63 2.32 -14.35
C TYR A 412 16.13 2.13 -14.01
N LYS A 413 16.99 1.89 -15.02
CA LYS A 413 18.44 1.75 -14.83
C LYS A 413 19.05 3.06 -14.36
N THR A 414 18.76 4.18 -15.04
CA THR A 414 19.30 5.50 -14.66
C THR A 414 18.84 5.93 -13.27
N ARG A 415 17.58 5.60 -12.88
CA ARG A 415 17.08 5.79 -11.53
C ARG A 415 17.86 4.96 -10.50
N ASP A 416 18.07 3.68 -10.77
CA ASP A 416 18.77 2.77 -9.86
C ASP A 416 20.27 3.13 -9.76
N ASP A 417 20.90 3.47 -10.89
CA ASP A 417 22.30 3.91 -10.93
C ASP A 417 22.51 5.23 -10.18
N LEU A 418 21.55 6.15 -10.25
CA LEU A 418 21.59 7.38 -9.45
C LEU A 418 21.56 7.07 -7.95
N VAL A 419 20.73 6.13 -7.49
CA VAL A 419 20.73 5.71 -6.07
C VAL A 419 22.07 5.09 -5.69
N ARG A 420 22.68 4.25 -6.53
CA ARG A 420 24.02 3.69 -6.30
C ARG A 420 25.09 4.79 -6.20
N THR A 421 25.05 5.76 -7.11
CA THR A 421 25.96 6.92 -7.09
C THR A 421 25.81 7.73 -5.80
N ILE A 422 24.58 7.96 -5.35
CA ILE A 422 24.29 8.65 -4.08
C ILE A 422 24.89 7.87 -2.89
N ILE A 423 24.67 6.56 -2.84
CA ILE A 423 25.22 5.70 -1.78
C ILE A 423 26.77 5.70 -1.83
N ALA A 424 27.38 5.71 -3.01
CA ALA A 424 28.82 5.81 -3.15
C ALA A 424 29.35 7.14 -2.60
N ASN A 425 28.72 8.28 -2.94
CA ASN A 425 29.05 9.59 -2.38
C ASN A 425 28.92 9.62 -0.84
N LEU A 426 27.87 8.98 -0.29
CA LEU A 426 27.72 8.84 1.15
C LEU A 426 28.89 8.06 1.76
N LYS A 427 29.25 6.92 1.18
CA LYS A 427 30.37 6.08 1.66
C LYS A 427 31.71 6.77 1.56
N GLU A 428 31.94 7.58 0.54
CA GLU A 428 33.20 8.31 0.34
C GLU A 428 33.35 9.43 1.36
N ASN A 429 32.30 10.22 1.57
CA ASN A 429 32.39 11.51 2.24
C ASN A 429 31.89 11.53 3.68
N TYR A 430 31.14 10.49 4.11
CA TYR A 430 30.50 10.45 5.41
C TYR A 430 30.82 9.16 6.19
N THR A 431 30.71 9.28 7.51
CA THR A 431 30.78 8.16 8.47
C THR A 431 29.80 8.41 9.60
N VAL A 432 29.55 7.39 10.42
CA VAL A 432 28.66 7.50 11.58
C VAL A 432 29.45 7.53 12.87
N ARG A 433 29.24 8.55 13.72
CA ARG A 433 29.77 8.62 15.08
C ARG A 433 28.64 8.93 16.06
N ASN A 434 28.53 8.15 17.12
CA ASN A 434 27.47 8.29 18.14
C ASN A 434 26.06 8.31 17.54
N GLY A 435 25.80 7.49 16.50
CA GLY A 435 24.49 7.42 15.83
C GLY A 435 24.17 8.62 14.93
N GLN A 436 25.12 9.50 14.68
CA GLN A 436 24.95 10.66 13.80
C GLN A 436 25.84 10.56 12.57
N LEU A 437 25.29 10.94 11.42
CA LEU A 437 26.08 11.07 10.20
C LEU A 437 26.93 12.33 10.28
N ILE A 438 28.23 12.17 10.06
CA ILE A 438 29.20 13.27 10.05
C ILE A 438 30.06 13.18 8.80
N ARG A 439 30.57 14.31 8.33
CA ARG A 439 31.57 14.40 7.27
C ARG A 439 32.90 13.78 7.75
N LYS A 440 33.56 13.06 6.85
CA LYS A 440 34.92 12.53 7.06
C LYS A 440 35.96 13.61 7.08
#